data_7d7d7397ac3b09494a81135f948448cf
#
_entry.id   7d7d7397ac3b09494a81135f948448cf
#
_cell.length_a   1.000
_cell.length_b   1.000
_cell.length_c   1.000
_cell.angle_alpha   90.00
_cell.angle_beta   90.00
_cell.angle_gamma   90.00
#
_symmetry.space_group_name_H-M   'P 1'
#
loop_
_entity.id
_entity.type
_entity.pdbx_description
1 polymer ?
#
loop_
_entity_poly.entity_id
_entity_poly.type
_entity_poly.pdbx_seq_one_letter_code
_entity_poly.pdbx_strand_id
1 'polypeptide(L)' 'MMKKFEQDECLLMAICQEDTCEQTKEEMKKILPFLKQDTEMTALVKVTLEKMEHLTEEEFSKMDLTPYLTELLEDKEWI' A
#
# COMPACT_ATOMS: atom_id res chain seq x y z
N MET A 1 -11.42 -14.20 9.91
CA MET A 1 -10.36 -14.64 8.99
C MET A 1 -9.58 -13.43 8.52
N MET A 2 -8.26 -13.50 8.61
CA MET A 2 -7.42 -12.39 8.21
C MET A 2 -7.29 -12.32 6.70
N LYS A 3 -7.39 -11.12 6.17
CA LYS A 3 -7.15 -10.90 4.75
C LYS A 3 -5.65 -10.79 4.51
N LYS A 4 -5.20 -11.47 3.47
CA LYS A 4 -3.80 -11.40 3.10
C LYS A 4 -3.60 -10.35 2.02
N PHE A 5 -2.49 -9.62 2.14
CA PHE A 5 -2.10 -8.66 1.13
C PHE A 5 -1.11 -9.29 0.18
N GLU A 6 -1.34 -9.08 -1.11
CA GLU A 6 -0.40 -9.52 -2.12
C GLU A 6 0.86 -8.67 -2.08
N GLN A 7 1.92 -9.15 -2.71
CA GLN A 7 3.17 -8.41 -2.73
C GLN A 7 2.99 -7.01 -3.32
N ASP A 8 2.25 -6.92 -4.42
CA ASP A 8 2.00 -5.62 -5.04
C ASP A 8 1.25 -4.69 -4.11
N GLU A 9 0.33 -5.25 -3.33
CA GLU A 9 -0.43 -4.45 -2.38
C GLU A 9 0.46 -3.96 -1.24
N CYS A 10 1.36 -4.83 -0.77
CA CYS A 10 2.29 -4.43 0.27
C CYS A 10 3.25 -3.34 -0.23
N LEU A 11 3.72 -3.46 -1.46
CA LEU A 11 4.58 -2.44 -2.05
C LEU A 11 3.85 -1.10 -2.14
N LEU A 12 2.59 -1.14 -2.55
CA LEU A 12 1.77 0.06 -2.63
C LEU A 12 1.61 0.70 -1.27
N MET A 13 1.30 -0.11 -0.25
CA MET A 13 1.16 0.41 1.10
C MET A 13 2.46 0.98 1.63
N ALA A 14 3.60 0.36 1.30
CA ALA A 14 4.89 0.85 1.74
C ALA A 14 5.19 2.22 1.13
N ILE A 15 4.84 2.40 -0.12
CA ILE A 15 5.05 3.68 -0.81
C ILE A 15 4.20 4.77 -0.18
N CYS A 16 2.97 4.44 0.19
CA CYS A 16 2.01 5.41 0.72
C CYS A 16 2.00 5.46 2.24
N GLN A 17 2.87 4.69 2.90
CA GLN A 17 2.81 4.53 4.35
C GLN A 17 2.93 5.85 5.09
N GLU A 18 2.01 6.05 6.04
CA GLU A 18 2.00 7.18 6.94
C GLU A 18 1.98 6.65 8.37
N ASP A 19 1.85 7.57 9.32
CA ASP A 19 1.88 7.19 10.74
C ASP A 19 0.76 6.24 11.13
N THR A 20 -0.40 6.40 10.51
CA THR A 20 -1.55 5.57 10.84
C THR A 20 -2.12 4.93 9.58
N CYS A 21 -2.91 3.86 9.80
CA CYS A 21 -3.61 3.21 8.70
C CYS A 21 -4.56 4.19 8.02
N GLU A 22 -5.23 5.00 8.82
CA GLU A 22 -6.17 5.98 8.30
C GLU A 22 -5.49 6.97 7.37
N GLN A 23 -4.33 7.48 7.78
CA GLN A 23 -3.58 8.42 6.96
C GLN A 23 -3.05 7.76 5.70
N THR A 24 -2.61 6.51 5.82
CA THR A 24 -2.14 5.76 4.66
C THR A 24 -3.26 5.61 3.64
N LYS A 25 -4.47 5.29 4.10
CA LYS A 25 -5.60 5.17 3.20
C LYS A 25 -5.90 6.50 2.51
N GLU A 26 -5.78 7.59 3.25
CA GLU A 26 -6.01 8.92 2.66
C GLU A 26 -5.01 9.21 1.55
N GLU A 27 -3.74 8.85 1.76
CA GLU A 27 -2.74 9.06 0.73
C GLU A 27 -3.05 8.22 -0.51
N MET A 28 -3.50 6.99 -0.31
CA MET A 28 -3.85 6.14 -1.43
C MET A 28 -5.05 6.69 -2.20
N LYS A 29 -6.00 7.27 -1.49
CA LYS A 29 -7.15 7.88 -2.14
C LYS A 29 -6.76 9.09 -2.97
N LYS A 30 -5.73 9.80 -2.54
CA LYS A 30 -5.28 10.99 -3.25
C LYS A 30 -4.68 10.67 -4.62
N ILE A 31 -4.09 9.49 -4.77
CA ILE A 31 -3.46 9.16 -6.04
C ILE A 31 -4.45 8.58 -7.05
N LEU A 32 -5.64 8.18 -6.62
CA LEU A 32 -6.62 7.60 -7.52
C LEU A 32 -6.93 8.48 -8.72
N PRO A 33 -7.16 9.80 -8.56
CA PRO A 33 -7.45 10.64 -9.73
C PRO A 33 -6.33 10.65 -10.77
N PHE A 34 -5.09 10.40 -10.34
CA PHE A 34 -3.95 10.41 -11.23
C PHE A 34 -3.79 9.09 -11.97
N LEU A 35 -4.58 8.08 -11.59
CA LEU A 35 -4.48 6.74 -12.17
C LEU A 35 -5.63 6.44 -13.12
N LYS A 36 -6.35 7.45 -13.57
CA LYS A 36 -7.55 7.25 -14.37
C LYS A 36 -7.31 6.42 -15.61
N GLN A 37 -6.14 6.56 -16.22
CA GLN A 37 -5.84 5.86 -17.46
C GLN A 37 -5.19 4.51 -17.22
N ASP A 38 -4.84 4.21 -15.97
CA ASP A 38 -4.22 2.95 -15.62
C ASP A 38 -5.23 2.12 -14.83
N THR A 39 -6.00 1.31 -15.57
CA THR A 39 -7.07 0.55 -14.94
C THR A 39 -6.54 -0.51 -13.99
N GLU A 40 -5.37 -1.08 -14.27
CA GLU A 40 -4.79 -2.10 -13.41
C GLU A 40 -4.35 -1.49 -12.07
N MET A 41 -3.69 -0.35 -12.12
CA MET A 41 -3.28 0.33 -10.90
C MET A 41 -4.49 0.82 -10.11
N THR A 42 -5.48 1.34 -10.80
CA THR A 42 -6.70 1.78 -10.13
C THR A 42 -7.36 0.61 -9.41
N ALA A 43 -7.44 -0.54 -10.06
CA ALA A 43 -8.02 -1.72 -9.43
C ALA A 43 -7.19 -2.17 -8.23
N LEU A 44 -5.87 -2.13 -8.36
CA LEU A 44 -4.98 -2.52 -7.26
C LEU A 44 -5.19 -1.62 -6.05
N VAL A 45 -5.24 -0.31 -6.27
CA VAL A 45 -5.44 0.64 -5.17
C VAL A 45 -6.79 0.40 -4.51
N LYS A 46 -7.84 0.21 -5.30
CA LYS A 46 -9.17 0.01 -4.74
C LYS A 46 -9.26 -1.27 -3.93
N VAL A 47 -8.68 -2.36 -4.42
CA VAL A 47 -8.69 -3.62 -3.69
C VAL A 47 -7.89 -3.49 -2.40
N THR A 48 -6.74 -2.84 -2.47
CA THR A 48 -5.91 -2.64 -1.28
C THR A 48 -6.66 -1.81 -0.25
N LEU A 49 -7.31 -0.73 -0.69
CA LEU A 49 -8.09 0.11 0.21
C LEU A 49 -9.21 -0.69 0.88
N GLU A 50 -9.89 -1.54 0.10
CA GLU A 50 -10.96 -2.36 0.65
C GLU A 50 -10.44 -3.27 1.76
N LYS A 51 -9.28 -3.90 1.52
CA LYS A 51 -8.68 -4.75 2.53
C LYS A 51 -8.28 -3.95 3.76
N MET A 52 -7.77 -2.73 3.56
CA MET A 52 -7.36 -1.89 4.67
C MET A 52 -8.54 -1.40 5.50
N GLU A 53 -9.75 -1.36 4.92
CA GLU A 53 -10.93 -0.98 5.70
C GLU A 53 -11.20 -1.98 6.81
N HIS A 54 -10.76 -3.21 6.65
CA HIS A 54 -10.95 -4.25 7.65
C HIS A 54 -9.74 -4.40 8.56
N LEU A 55 -8.76 -3.53 8.40
CA LEU A 55 -7.52 -3.58 9.17
C LEU A 55 -7.62 -2.61 10.35
N THR A 56 -7.27 -3.09 11.55
CA THR A 56 -7.22 -2.18 12.70
C THR A 56 -5.88 -1.46 12.71
N GLU A 57 -5.84 -0.35 13.47
CA GLU A 57 -4.57 0.38 13.61
C GLU A 57 -3.50 -0.50 14.24
N GLU A 58 -3.91 -1.36 15.18
CA GLU A 58 -2.97 -2.28 15.80
C GLU A 58 -2.41 -3.26 14.79
N GLU A 59 -3.27 -3.82 13.96
CA GLU A 59 -2.82 -4.75 12.93
C GLU A 59 -1.90 -4.06 11.94
N PHE A 60 -2.25 -2.84 11.56
CA PHE A 60 -1.42 -2.08 10.63
C PHE A 60 -0.05 -1.80 11.23
N SER A 61 0.00 -1.43 12.50
CA SER A 61 1.26 -1.11 13.16
C SER A 61 2.17 -2.34 13.28
N LYS A 62 1.58 -3.53 13.28
CA LYS A 62 2.36 -4.77 13.34
C LYS A 62 2.87 -5.22 11.99
N MET A 63 2.33 -4.66 10.92
CA MET A 63 2.81 -4.99 9.59
C MET A 63 4.19 -4.38 9.36
N ASP A 64 5.12 -5.22 8.91
CA ASP A 64 6.46 -4.75 8.62
C ASP A 64 6.59 -4.54 7.12
N LEU A 65 6.52 -3.29 6.70
CA LEU A 65 6.63 -2.95 5.29
C LEU A 65 8.05 -2.58 4.89
N THR A 66 8.96 -2.60 5.85
CA THR A 66 10.37 -2.23 5.60
C THR A 66 11.01 -3.09 4.50
N PRO A 67 10.82 -4.42 4.48
CA PRO A 67 11.43 -5.21 3.40
C PRO A 67 11.00 -4.78 2.02
N TYR A 68 9.79 -4.28 1.88
CA TYR A 68 9.30 -3.83 0.58
C TYR A 68 9.94 -2.52 0.17
N LEU A 69 10.17 -1.63 1.12
CA LEU A 69 10.89 -0.40 0.85
C LEU A 69 12.33 -0.68 0.48
N THR A 70 12.97 -1.60 1.20
CA THR A 70 14.35 -1.99 0.91
C THR A 70 14.46 -2.54 -0.50
N GLU A 71 13.48 -3.36 -0.90
CA GLU A 71 13.47 -3.94 -2.22
C GLU A 71 13.40 -2.86 -3.29
N LEU A 72 12.56 -1.85 -3.06
CA LEU A 72 12.45 -0.73 -3.99
C LEU A 72 13.76 0.05 -4.08
N LEU A 73 14.43 0.24 -2.95
CA LEU A 73 15.69 0.96 -2.92
C LEU A 73 16.79 0.18 -3.62
N GLU A 74 16.79 -1.14 -3.46
CA GLU A 74 17.79 -1.97 -4.09
C GLU A 74 17.70 -1.92 -5.61
N ASP A 75 16.51 -1.75 -6.13
CA ASP A 75 16.33 -1.63 -7.56
C ASP A 75 17.11 -0.46 -8.15
N LYS A 76 17.47 0.50 -7.32
CA LYS A 76 18.18 1.69 -7.77
C LYS A 76 19.68 1.60 -7.58
N GLU A 77 20.14 0.63 -6.85
CA GLU A 77 21.57 0.55 -6.49
C GLU A 77 22.44 0.10 -7.64
N TRP A 78 21.85 -0.66 -8.55
CA TRP A 78 22.64 -1.16 -9.66
C TRP A 78 23.07 -0.07 -10.63
N ILE A 79 22.52 1.09 -10.49
CA ILE A 79 22.91 2.23 -11.29
C ILE A 79 24.36 2.59 -10.98
#